data_7dd573fcf11823d8c3643ab728d2f20e
#
_entry.id   7dd573fcf11823d8c3643ab728d2f20e
#
_cell.length_a   1.000
_cell.length_b   1.000
_cell.length_c   1.000
_cell.angle_alpha   90.00
_cell.angle_beta   90.00
_cell.angle_gamma   90.00
#
_symmetry.space_group_name_H-M   'P 1'
#
loop_
_entity.id
_entity.type
_entity.pdbx_description
1 polymer ?
#
loop_
_entity_poly.entity_id
_entity_poly.type
_entity_poly.pdbx_seq_one_letter_code
_entity_poly.pdbx_strand_id
1 'polypeptide(L)'
;SPAELTGGRGLYRWAKSVGAFEGPAQRARGSVEQVAALSIAMTADQKRMLEVAGRYPLLSESELALMLRQRVWTVRRSLERSIAQGLIEAVVGPVTKGLTRSDVRYVMTELGLRLVAARERIPARRYAEHGPFAATIGAGERGRLQTLIRQFEHTVGANRFFLDCLAQSEAGGPSLREWQSVSDTTIRFESNGVRRTIRPDGTGKVVHDGVERRFWLEWDRGTERIAVLLEKLDRYAAYYRSHTFSDGSVPQLLVVCPTPHREDVVWRAAEAVF
;
A
#
# COMPACT_ATOMS: atom_id res chain seq x y z
N SER A 1 -21.96 -21.45 3.61
CA SER A 1 -22.27 -20.71 4.84
C SER A 1 -21.27 -19.57 5.01
N PRO A 2 -21.68 -18.35 5.43
CA PRO A 2 -20.79 -17.20 5.61
C PRO A 2 -19.66 -17.43 6.64
N ALA A 3 -19.83 -18.38 7.55
CA ALA A 3 -18.85 -18.70 8.58
C ALA A 3 -17.58 -19.41 8.05
N GLU A 4 -17.63 -19.99 6.84
CA GLU A 4 -16.46 -20.64 6.23
C GLU A 4 -15.49 -19.68 5.54
N LEU A 5 -15.88 -18.41 5.37
CA LEU A 5 -15.11 -17.38 4.66
C LEU A 5 -14.18 -16.58 5.58
N THR A 6 -14.29 -16.74 6.90
CA THR A 6 -13.49 -15.97 7.88
C THR A 6 -12.10 -16.52 8.16
N GLY A 7 -11.75 -17.69 7.64
CA GLY A 7 -10.39 -18.24 7.71
C GLY A 7 -9.66 -18.13 6.38
N GLY A 8 -8.35 -17.96 6.41
CA GLY A 8 -7.51 -17.82 5.20
C GLY A 8 -7.70 -18.92 4.14
N ARG A 9 -8.28 -20.06 4.52
CA ARG A 9 -8.68 -21.15 3.61
C ARG A 9 -9.98 -20.86 2.85
N GLY A 10 -10.92 -20.09 3.42
CA GLY A 10 -12.17 -19.71 2.76
C GLY A 10 -11.93 -18.68 1.64
N LEU A 11 -11.09 -17.71 1.88
CA LEU A 11 -10.65 -16.71 0.90
C LEU A 11 -9.96 -17.36 -0.31
N TYR A 12 -9.14 -18.38 -0.05
CA TYR A 12 -8.45 -19.15 -1.08
C TYR A 12 -9.41 -19.97 -1.97
N ARG A 13 -10.41 -20.62 -1.38
CA ARG A 13 -11.44 -21.38 -2.13
C ARG A 13 -12.29 -20.50 -3.02
N TRP A 14 -12.66 -19.33 -2.55
CA TRP A 14 -13.48 -18.41 -3.33
C TRP A 14 -12.69 -17.84 -4.51
N ALA A 15 -11.44 -17.39 -4.31
CA ALA A 15 -10.58 -16.93 -5.39
C ALA A 15 -10.44 -17.99 -6.50
N LYS A 16 -10.41 -19.28 -6.15
CA LYS A 16 -10.49 -20.40 -7.09
C LYS A 16 -11.83 -20.49 -7.82
N SER A 17 -12.95 -20.30 -7.13
CA SER A 17 -14.30 -20.48 -7.70
C SER A 17 -14.68 -19.39 -8.70
N VAL A 18 -14.07 -18.21 -8.61
CA VAL A 18 -14.29 -17.10 -9.57
C VAL A 18 -13.25 -17.06 -10.71
N GLY A 19 -12.50 -18.17 -10.91
CA GLY A 19 -11.47 -18.25 -11.97
C GLY A 19 -10.26 -17.37 -11.75
N ALA A 20 -10.15 -16.74 -10.57
CA ALA A 20 -8.99 -15.94 -10.19
C ALA A 20 -7.81 -16.81 -9.75
N PHE A 21 -8.01 -18.14 -9.61
CA PHE A 21 -7.01 -19.05 -9.08
C PHE A 21 -7.13 -20.45 -9.67
N GLU A 22 -6.33 -20.80 -10.62
CA GLU A 22 -5.90 -22.18 -10.80
C GLU A 22 -4.70 -22.39 -9.88
N GLY A 23 -4.88 -23.22 -8.85
CA GLY A 23 -4.02 -23.67 -7.77
C GLY A 23 -2.59 -23.11 -7.65
N PRO A 24 -1.87 -23.39 -6.56
CA PRO A 24 -0.47 -23.01 -6.51
C PRO A 24 0.23 -23.77 -7.64
N ALA A 25 0.42 -23.11 -8.77
CA ALA A 25 1.57 -23.43 -9.58
C ALA A 25 2.71 -23.50 -8.58
N GLN A 26 3.41 -24.63 -8.51
CA GLN A 26 4.54 -24.82 -7.61
C GLN A 26 5.30 -23.51 -7.57
N ARG A 27 5.22 -22.79 -6.43
CA ARG A 27 5.77 -21.47 -6.24
C ARG A 27 7.28 -21.57 -6.33
N ALA A 28 7.75 -21.70 -7.58
CA ALA A 28 9.15 -21.71 -7.91
C ALA A 28 9.70 -20.35 -7.49
N ARG A 29 10.62 -20.37 -6.55
CA ARG A 29 11.58 -19.26 -6.43
C ARG A 29 12.21 -19.13 -7.80
N GLY A 30 11.69 -18.21 -8.62
CA GLY A 30 12.08 -18.14 -10.02
C GLY A 30 13.60 -18.03 -10.13
N SER A 31 14.18 -18.84 -10.98
CA SER A 31 15.61 -18.74 -11.26
C SER A 31 15.92 -17.38 -11.88
N VAL A 32 17.16 -16.95 -11.87
CA VAL A 32 17.62 -15.71 -12.53
C VAL A 32 17.24 -15.73 -14.00
N GLU A 33 17.36 -16.88 -14.64
CA GLU A 33 17.03 -17.11 -16.06
C GLU A 33 15.51 -16.93 -16.28
N GLN A 34 14.67 -17.43 -15.37
CA GLN A 34 13.23 -17.25 -15.46
C GLN A 34 12.83 -15.78 -15.31
N VAL A 35 13.42 -15.05 -14.35
CA VAL A 35 13.19 -13.60 -14.17
C VAL A 35 13.60 -12.83 -15.43
N ALA A 36 14.76 -13.17 -16.02
CA ALA A 36 15.24 -12.54 -17.24
C ALA A 36 14.30 -12.82 -18.43
N ALA A 37 13.90 -14.07 -18.64
CA ALA A 37 12.98 -14.47 -19.71
C ALA A 37 11.63 -13.75 -19.58
N LEU A 38 11.04 -13.70 -18.39
CA LEU A 38 9.80 -12.97 -18.10
C LEU A 38 9.97 -11.48 -18.38
N SER A 39 11.09 -10.87 -17.94
CA SER A 39 11.37 -9.45 -18.18
C SER A 39 11.41 -9.08 -19.65
N ILE A 40 11.92 -9.97 -20.50
CA ILE A 40 11.99 -9.78 -21.96
C ILE A 40 10.59 -9.95 -22.60
N ALA A 41 9.83 -10.96 -22.17
CA ALA A 41 8.53 -11.30 -22.76
C ALA A 41 7.40 -10.32 -22.39
N MET A 42 7.57 -9.49 -21.36
CA MET A 42 6.53 -8.57 -20.87
C MET A 42 6.38 -7.33 -21.75
N THR A 43 5.13 -6.92 -21.94
CA THR A 43 4.80 -5.63 -22.58
C THR A 43 5.13 -4.45 -21.66
N ALA A 44 5.27 -3.25 -22.23
CA ALA A 44 5.49 -2.01 -21.46
C ALA A 44 4.37 -1.75 -20.46
N ASP A 45 3.11 -1.96 -20.85
CA ASP A 45 1.94 -1.79 -19.97
C ASP A 45 1.96 -2.77 -18.80
N GLN A 46 2.30 -4.02 -19.04
CA GLN A 46 2.44 -5.03 -17.99
C GLN A 46 3.55 -4.65 -17.00
N LYS A 47 4.67 -4.15 -17.49
CA LYS A 47 5.79 -3.67 -16.66
C LYS A 47 5.37 -2.52 -15.77
N ARG A 48 4.70 -1.50 -16.33
CA ARG A 48 4.17 -0.36 -15.57
C ARG A 48 3.15 -0.79 -14.53
N MET A 49 2.24 -1.68 -14.89
CA MET A 49 1.24 -2.22 -13.95
C MET A 49 1.91 -2.94 -12.77
N LEU A 50 2.94 -3.76 -13.00
CA LEU A 50 3.67 -4.42 -11.93
C LEU A 50 4.40 -3.43 -11.01
N GLU A 51 4.98 -2.37 -11.55
CA GLU A 51 5.61 -1.31 -10.75
C GLU A 51 4.59 -0.66 -9.80
N VAL A 52 3.40 -0.33 -10.31
CA VAL A 52 2.33 0.24 -9.49
C VAL A 52 1.84 -0.76 -8.45
N ALA A 53 1.55 -2.01 -8.84
CA ALA A 53 1.09 -3.05 -7.92
C ALA A 53 2.13 -3.40 -6.84
N GLY A 54 3.41 -3.25 -7.14
CA GLY A 54 4.50 -3.44 -6.18
C GLY A 54 4.59 -2.34 -5.14
N ARG A 55 4.36 -1.09 -5.54
CA ARG A 55 4.38 0.08 -4.64
C ARG A 55 3.09 0.23 -3.84
N TYR A 56 1.98 -0.06 -4.46
CA TYR A 56 0.64 0.14 -3.91
C TYR A 56 -0.11 -1.20 -3.90
N PRO A 57 0.14 -2.04 -2.88
CA PRO A 57 -0.52 -3.34 -2.79
C PRO A 57 -2.02 -3.17 -2.50
N LEU A 58 -2.79 -4.21 -2.83
CA LEU A 58 -4.24 -4.25 -2.57
C LEU A 58 -5.06 -3.24 -3.38
N LEU A 59 -4.58 -2.80 -4.53
CA LEU A 59 -5.40 -2.07 -5.49
C LEU A 59 -6.34 -3.02 -6.24
N SER A 60 -7.54 -2.56 -6.55
CA SER A 60 -8.47 -3.22 -7.46
C SER A 60 -8.12 -2.94 -8.92
N GLU A 61 -8.81 -3.62 -9.84
CA GLU A 61 -8.66 -3.41 -11.28
C GLU A 61 -8.97 -1.95 -11.71
N SER A 62 -10.05 -1.37 -11.16
CA SER A 62 -10.44 0.00 -11.46
C SER A 62 -9.47 1.03 -10.88
N GLU A 63 -8.96 0.79 -9.69
CA GLU A 63 -7.97 1.66 -9.04
C GLU A 63 -6.62 1.63 -9.76
N LEU A 64 -6.18 0.45 -10.23
CA LEU A 64 -5.01 0.33 -11.10
C LEU A 64 -5.23 1.06 -12.44
N ALA A 65 -6.42 0.99 -13.00
CA ALA A 65 -6.76 1.69 -14.24
C ALA A 65 -6.70 3.23 -14.06
N LEU A 66 -7.21 3.73 -12.95
CA LEU A 66 -7.10 5.16 -12.58
C LEU A 66 -5.62 5.58 -12.46
N MET A 67 -4.83 4.87 -11.67
CA MET A 67 -3.42 5.21 -11.49
C MET A 67 -2.57 5.15 -12.76
N LEU A 68 -2.87 4.18 -13.63
CA LEU A 68 -2.17 4.00 -14.89
C LEU A 68 -2.69 4.90 -16.02
N ARG A 69 -3.81 5.59 -15.79
CA ARG A 69 -4.56 6.34 -16.81
C ARG A 69 -4.86 5.48 -18.04
N GLN A 70 -5.31 4.26 -17.78
CA GLN A 70 -5.64 3.26 -18.77
C GLN A 70 -7.10 2.82 -18.68
N ARG A 71 -7.62 2.24 -19.75
CA ARG A 71 -8.93 1.61 -19.70
C ARG A 71 -8.89 0.34 -18.86
N VAL A 72 -9.94 0.09 -18.09
CA VAL A 72 -10.07 -1.07 -17.20
C VAL A 72 -9.79 -2.39 -17.94
N TRP A 73 -10.28 -2.54 -19.17
CA TRP A 73 -10.05 -3.77 -19.95
C TRP A 73 -8.57 -4.00 -20.33
N THR A 74 -7.78 -2.93 -20.50
CA THR A 74 -6.33 -3.02 -20.76
C THR A 74 -5.61 -3.55 -19.52
N VAL A 75 -5.95 -2.98 -18.35
CA VAL A 75 -5.40 -3.42 -17.06
C VAL A 75 -5.80 -4.85 -16.76
N ARG A 76 -7.06 -5.23 -17.00
CA ARG A 76 -7.56 -6.60 -16.84
C ARG A 76 -6.71 -7.60 -17.62
N ARG A 77 -6.47 -7.34 -18.90
CA ARG A 77 -5.63 -8.21 -19.73
C ARG A 77 -4.21 -8.35 -19.20
N SER A 78 -3.64 -7.27 -18.69
CA SER A 78 -2.30 -7.28 -18.08
C SER A 78 -2.29 -8.06 -16.75
N LEU A 79 -3.34 -7.92 -15.93
CA LEU A 79 -3.52 -8.69 -14.70
C LEU A 79 -3.66 -10.19 -14.98
N GLU A 80 -4.53 -10.58 -15.91
CA GLU A 80 -4.74 -11.98 -16.30
C GLU A 80 -3.43 -12.65 -16.73
N ARG A 81 -2.65 -11.97 -17.58
CA ARG A 81 -1.33 -12.46 -17.98
C ARG A 81 -0.36 -12.57 -16.80
N SER A 82 -0.33 -11.57 -15.92
CA SER A 82 0.57 -11.56 -14.76
C SER A 82 0.20 -12.61 -13.74
N ILE A 83 -1.10 -12.92 -13.59
CA ILE A 83 -1.58 -14.01 -12.74
C ILE A 83 -1.16 -15.36 -13.36
N ALA A 84 -1.37 -15.56 -14.66
CA ALA A 84 -0.97 -16.77 -15.35
C ALA A 84 0.56 -17.01 -15.28
N GLN A 85 1.35 -15.96 -15.25
CA GLN A 85 2.80 -16.01 -15.07
C GLN A 85 3.24 -16.14 -13.60
N GLY A 86 2.32 -16.16 -12.63
CA GLY A 86 2.62 -16.24 -11.21
C GLY A 86 3.28 -14.99 -10.62
N LEU A 87 3.12 -13.83 -11.24
CA LEU A 87 3.70 -12.54 -10.81
C LEU A 87 2.80 -11.78 -9.84
N ILE A 88 1.49 -11.98 -9.94
CA ILE A 88 0.44 -11.35 -9.14
C ILE A 88 -0.51 -12.43 -8.60
N GLU A 89 -1.04 -12.21 -7.42
CA GLU A 89 -2.15 -12.95 -6.84
C GLU A 89 -3.36 -12.04 -6.64
N ALA A 90 -4.55 -12.60 -6.87
CA ALA A 90 -5.80 -11.99 -6.50
C ALA A 90 -6.15 -12.37 -5.05
N VAL A 91 -6.50 -11.38 -4.24
CA VAL A 91 -6.92 -11.56 -2.85
C VAL A 91 -8.24 -10.86 -2.61
N VAL A 92 -8.99 -11.32 -1.62
CA VAL A 92 -10.26 -10.71 -1.23
C VAL A 92 -10.21 -10.42 0.26
N GLY A 93 -10.64 -9.23 0.63
CA GLY A 93 -10.76 -8.83 2.02
C GLY A 93 -11.88 -9.57 2.78
N PRO A 94 -11.99 -9.33 4.07
CA PRO A 94 -13.13 -9.81 4.86
C PRO A 94 -14.41 -9.13 4.35
N VAL A 95 -15.24 -9.87 3.62
CA VAL A 95 -16.48 -9.34 3.02
C VAL A 95 -17.67 -9.88 3.75
N THR A 96 -18.60 -9.02 4.09
CA THR A 96 -19.81 -9.37 4.86
C THR A 96 -21.02 -9.68 3.98
N LYS A 97 -21.07 -9.24 2.73
CA LYS A 97 -22.21 -9.51 1.79
C LYS A 97 -21.73 -9.47 0.34
N GLY A 98 -22.24 -10.42 -0.47
CA GLY A 98 -22.19 -10.48 -1.94
C GLY A 98 -20.91 -9.93 -2.58
N LEU A 99 -19.96 -10.79 -2.92
CA LEU A 99 -18.68 -10.40 -3.52
C LEU A 99 -18.88 -9.89 -4.96
N THR A 100 -18.29 -8.74 -5.23
CA THR A 100 -18.21 -8.14 -6.57
C THR A 100 -16.78 -8.12 -7.08
N ARG A 101 -16.56 -7.86 -8.37
CA ARG A 101 -15.21 -7.69 -8.92
C ARG A 101 -14.44 -6.54 -8.27
N SER A 102 -15.13 -5.52 -7.78
CA SER A 102 -14.52 -4.39 -7.08
C SER A 102 -13.90 -4.76 -5.73
N ASP A 103 -14.28 -5.90 -5.17
CA ASP A 103 -13.74 -6.41 -3.90
C ASP A 103 -12.46 -7.23 -4.10
N VAL A 104 -12.15 -7.60 -5.34
CA VAL A 104 -10.89 -8.29 -5.67
C VAL A 104 -9.75 -7.29 -5.66
N ARG A 105 -8.72 -7.61 -4.90
CA ARG A 105 -7.49 -6.84 -4.75
C ARG A 105 -6.31 -7.63 -5.27
N TYR A 106 -5.27 -6.94 -5.69
CA TYR A 106 -4.11 -7.58 -6.31
C TYR A 106 -2.85 -7.33 -5.48
N VAL A 107 -2.03 -8.37 -5.35
CA VAL A 107 -0.77 -8.33 -4.63
C VAL A 107 0.33 -9.01 -5.45
N MET A 108 1.55 -8.51 -5.30
CA MET A 108 2.71 -9.13 -5.93
C MET A 108 3.08 -10.43 -5.24
N THR A 109 3.40 -11.44 -6.02
CA THR A 109 4.07 -12.65 -5.53
C THR A 109 5.55 -12.39 -5.25
N GLU A 110 6.25 -13.35 -4.65
CA GLU A 110 7.72 -13.24 -4.50
C GLU A 110 8.42 -13.15 -5.87
N LEU A 111 7.96 -13.91 -6.86
CA LEU A 111 8.51 -13.85 -8.22
C LEU A 111 8.30 -12.46 -8.84
N GLY A 112 7.10 -11.88 -8.69
CA GLY A 112 6.80 -10.54 -9.15
C GLY A 112 7.68 -9.48 -8.49
N LEU A 113 7.87 -9.55 -7.16
CA LEU A 113 8.76 -8.65 -6.43
C LEU A 113 10.21 -8.74 -6.89
N ARG A 114 10.72 -9.96 -7.11
CA ARG A 114 12.07 -10.17 -7.64
C ARG A 114 12.25 -9.57 -9.02
N LEU A 115 11.24 -9.69 -9.88
CA LEU A 115 11.28 -9.14 -11.23
C LEU A 115 11.33 -7.59 -11.19
N VAL A 116 10.50 -6.94 -10.39
CA VAL A 116 10.53 -5.47 -10.24
C VAL A 116 11.84 -5.01 -9.61
N ALA A 117 12.30 -5.68 -8.55
CA ALA A 117 13.57 -5.39 -7.89
C ALA A 117 14.77 -5.50 -8.86
N ALA A 118 14.80 -6.53 -9.70
CA ALA A 118 15.84 -6.70 -10.71
C ALA A 118 15.85 -5.55 -11.74
N ARG A 119 14.67 -5.06 -12.14
CA ARG A 119 14.54 -3.90 -13.04
C ARG A 119 15.03 -2.60 -12.39
N GLU A 120 14.75 -2.40 -11.11
CA GLU A 120 15.23 -1.25 -10.35
C GLU A 120 16.70 -1.39 -9.93
N ARG A 121 17.35 -2.53 -10.26
CA ARG A 121 18.73 -2.87 -9.84
C ARG A 121 18.93 -2.87 -8.33
N ILE A 122 17.89 -3.21 -7.60
CA ILE A 122 17.90 -3.31 -6.14
C ILE A 122 17.83 -4.79 -5.78
N PRO A 123 18.62 -5.26 -4.79
CA PRO A 123 18.48 -6.63 -4.28
C PRO A 123 17.03 -6.88 -3.83
N ALA A 124 16.43 -8.00 -4.25
CA ALA A 124 15.04 -8.33 -3.95
C ALA A 124 14.72 -8.28 -2.45
N ARG A 125 15.68 -8.71 -1.61
CA ARG A 125 15.57 -8.57 -0.15
C ARG A 125 15.41 -7.12 0.28
N ARG A 126 16.20 -6.21 -0.27
CA ARG A 126 16.15 -4.78 0.06
C ARG A 126 14.86 -4.13 -0.43
N TYR A 127 14.37 -4.53 -1.60
CA TYR A 127 13.08 -4.09 -2.11
C TYR A 127 11.92 -4.51 -1.18
N ALA A 128 11.95 -5.74 -0.69
CA ALA A 128 10.99 -6.24 0.28
C ALA A 128 11.14 -5.59 1.67
N GLU A 129 12.36 -5.20 2.09
CA GLU A 129 12.63 -4.55 3.38
C GLU A 129 12.05 -3.14 3.49
N HIS A 130 11.87 -2.44 2.38
CA HIS A 130 11.31 -1.10 2.33
C HIS A 130 9.80 -1.09 2.05
N GLY A 131 9.22 -2.23 1.75
CA GLY A 131 7.81 -2.37 1.43
C GLY A 131 6.90 -2.51 2.66
N PRO A 132 5.58 -2.43 2.45
CA PRO A 132 4.59 -2.72 3.51
C PRO A 132 4.74 -4.14 4.06
N PHE A 133 5.56 -4.96 3.44
CA PHE A 133 5.91 -6.31 3.81
C PHE A 133 7.24 -6.44 4.56
N ALA A 134 7.90 -5.35 4.89
CA ALA A 134 9.21 -5.36 5.55
C ALA A 134 9.24 -6.19 6.85
N ALA A 135 8.14 -6.23 7.58
CA ALA A 135 8.01 -7.01 8.81
C ALA A 135 7.91 -8.55 8.58
N THR A 136 7.84 -9.00 7.33
CA THR A 136 7.59 -10.41 6.98
C THR A 136 8.76 -11.11 6.30
N ILE A 137 9.89 -10.41 6.15
CA ILE A 137 11.10 -11.00 5.61
C ILE A 137 11.63 -12.03 6.61
N GLY A 138 11.67 -13.27 6.18
CA GLY A 138 12.03 -14.42 7.04
C GLY A 138 10.85 -15.30 7.43
N ALA A 139 9.61 -14.79 7.37
CA ALA A 139 8.40 -15.60 7.63
C ALA A 139 7.90 -16.35 6.39
N GLY A 140 8.58 -16.17 5.25
CA GLY A 140 8.18 -16.75 3.97
C GLY A 140 6.90 -16.14 3.40
N GLU A 141 6.44 -16.70 2.29
CA GLU A 141 5.27 -16.20 1.54
C GLU A 141 3.98 -16.21 2.37
N ARG A 142 3.80 -17.21 3.24
CA ARG A 142 2.63 -17.30 4.14
C ARG A 142 2.60 -16.16 5.15
N GLY A 143 3.74 -15.78 5.72
CA GLY A 143 3.83 -14.67 6.67
C GLY A 143 3.52 -13.32 6.04
N ARG A 144 3.96 -13.11 4.80
CA ARG A 144 3.68 -11.89 4.03
C ARG A 144 2.18 -11.75 3.75
N LEU A 145 1.55 -12.79 3.23
CA LEU A 145 0.10 -12.79 2.98
C LEU A 145 -0.70 -12.60 4.26
N GLN A 146 -0.30 -13.23 5.37
CA GLN A 146 -0.96 -13.04 6.67
C GLN A 146 -0.83 -11.60 7.19
N THR A 147 0.31 -10.95 6.99
CA THR A 147 0.47 -9.55 7.38
C THR A 147 -0.40 -8.63 6.53
N LEU A 148 -0.46 -8.87 5.22
CA LEU A 148 -1.39 -8.17 4.33
C LEU A 148 -2.85 -8.34 4.75
N ILE A 149 -3.26 -9.58 5.07
CA ILE A 149 -4.62 -9.84 5.53
C ILE A 149 -4.93 -9.11 6.84
N ARG A 150 -3.99 -9.06 7.79
CA ARG A 150 -4.15 -8.30 9.03
C ARG A 150 -4.24 -6.79 8.82
N GLN A 151 -3.49 -6.27 7.86
CA GLN A 151 -3.45 -4.84 7.51
C GLN A 151 -4.36 -4.49 6.32
N PHE A 152 -5.18 -5.42 5.85
CA PHE A 152 -5.96 -5.28 4.62
C PHE A 152 -6.78 -4.00 4.59
N GLU A 153 -7.68 -3.83 5.55
CA GLU A 153 -8.57 -2.66 5.58
C GLU A 153 -7.81 -1.35 5.80
N HIS A 154 -6.73 -1.39 6.59
CA HIS A 154 -5.86 -0.24 6.80
C HIS A 154 -5.18 0.17 5.50
N THR A 155 -4.55 -0.77 4.79
CA THR A 155 -3.86 -0.51 3.52
C THR A 155 -4.84 -0.05 2.43
N VAL A 156 -6.00 -0.69 2.33
CA VAL A 156 -7.04 -0.30 1.37
C VAL A 156 -7.58 1.10 1.69
N GLY A 157 -7.80 1.42 2.97
CA GLY A 157 -8.27 2.74 3.38
C GLY A 157 -7.27 3.84 3.06
N ALA A 158 -5.99 3.65 3.41
CA ALA A 158 -4.93 4.60 3.08
C ALA A 158 -4.78 4.80 1.55
N ASN A 159 -4.80 3.72 0.77
CA ASN A 159 -4.77 3.83 -0.69
C ASN A 159 -5.98 4.59 -1.23
N ARG A 160 -7.18 4.31 -0.71
CA ARG A 160 -8.42 4.96 -1.15
C ARG A 160 -8.37 6.46 -0.96
N PHE A 161 -7.85 6.93 0.17
CA PHE A 161 -7.67 8.37 0.40
C PHE A 161 -6.92 9.04 -0.75
N PHE A 162 -5.78 8.49 -1.16
CA PHE A 162 -4.99 9.05 -2.25
C PHE A 162 -5.65 8.90 -3.62
N LEU A 163 -6.37 7.80 -3.84
CA LEU A 163 -7.12 7.58 -5.08
C LEU A 163 -8.28 8.57 -5.21
N ASP A 164 -8.94 8.90 -4.10
CA ASP A 164 -9.99 9.94 -4.08
C ASP A 164 -9.38 11.33 -4.37
N CYS A 165 -8.19 11.64 -3.82
CA CYS A 165 -7.44 12.85 -4.17
C CYS A 165 -7.07 12.87 -5.66
N LEU A 166 -6.64 11.74 -6.22
CA LEU A 166 -6.30 11.64 -7.65
C LEU A 166 -7.53 11.84 -8.53
N ALA A 167 -8.67 11.22 -8.19
CA ALA A 167 -9.93 11.39 -8.90
C ALA A 167 -10.43 12.84 -8.85
N GLN A 168 -10.31 13.50 -7.69
CA GLN A 168 -10.63 14.93 -7.56
C GLN A 168 -9.72 15.81 -8.42
N SER A 169 -8.43 15.50 -8.49
CA SER A 169 -7.48 16.16 -9.38
C SER A 169 -7.90 16.10 -10.84
N GLU A 170 -8.35 14.93 -11.29
CA GLU A 170 -8.82 14.74 -12.67
C GLU A 170 -10.13 15.47 -12.95
N ALA A 171 -10.95 15.70 -11.92
CA ALA A 171 -12.19 16.48 -11.98
C ALA A 171 -11.99 18.01 -11.88
N GLY A 172 -10.72 18.48 -11.86
CA GLY A 172 -10.41 19.91 -11.78
C GLY A 172 -10.28 20.45 -10.34
N GLY A 173 -10.27 19.60 -9.34
CA GLY A 173 -9.99 19.96 -7.95
C GLY A 173 -8.49 20.11 -7.64
N PRO A 174 -8.11 20.12 -6.34
CA PRO A 174 -6.72 20.18 -5.92
C PRO A 174 -5.86 19.13 -6.61
N SER A 175 -4.73 19.53 -7.17
CA SER A 175 -3.89 18.64 -7.97
C SER A 175 -2.95 17.81 -7.09
N LEU A 176 -3.17 16.50 -7.00
CA LEU A 176 -2.23 15.57 -6.38
C LEU A 176 -1.01 15.40 -7.28
N ARG A 177 0.13 15.96 -6.86
CA ARG A 177 1.39 15.95 -7.62
C ARG A 177 2.28 14.76 -7.28
N GLU A 178 2.29 14.37 -6.02
CA GLU A 178 3.09 13.26 -5.52
C GLU A 178 2.25 12.40 -4.57
N TRP A 179 2.45 11.11 -4.68
CA TRP A 179 1.98 10.12 -3.72
C TRP A 179 3.07 9.08 -3.53
N GLN A 180 3.52 8.93 -2.30
CA GLN A 180 4.43 7.88 -1.88
C GLN A 180 3.72 6.96 -0.90
N SER A 181 3.81 5.66 -1.13
CA SER A 181 3.23 4.66 -0.23
C SER A 181 4.08 4.48 1.03
N VAL A 182 3.55 3.77 1.99
CA VAL A 182 4.26 3.42 3.25
C VAL A 182 5.66 2.83 3.03
N SER A 183 5.90 2.19 1.89
CA SER A 183 7.22 1.65 1.52
C SER A 183 8.30 2.72 1.40
N ASP A 184 7.92 3.89 0.90
CA ASP A 184 8.86 4.95 0.54
C ASP A 184 8.94 6.04 1.62
N THR A 185 8.13 5.92 2.70
CA THR A 185 7.90 6.98 3.68
C THR A 185 8.60 6.77 5.03
N THR A 186 9.45 5.77 5.16
CA THR A 186 10.17 5.54 6.42
C THR A 186 11.26 6.59 6.63
N ILE A 187 11.08 7.44 7.64
CA ILE A 187 11.99 8.52 8.00
C ILE A 187 12.71 8.13 9.28
N ARG A 188 14.04 8.07 9.23
CA ARG A 188 14.90 7.85 10.41
C ARG A 188 15.56 9.16 10.79
N PHE A 189 15.50 9.50 12.06
CA PHE A 189 16.06 10.74 12.59
C PHE A 189 16.62 10.53 13.99
N GLU A 190 17.38 11.51 14.46
CA GLU A 190 17.90 11.54 15.82
C GLU A 190 17.27 12.71 16.58
N SER A 191 16.82 12.44 17.80
CA SER A 191 16.27 13.45 18.70
C SER A 191 16.78 13.17 20.12
N ASN A 192 17.46 14.15 20.72
CA ASN A 192 18.09 14.04 22.06
C ASN A 192 19.02 12.81 22.18
N GLY A 193 19.85 12.54 21.16
CA GLY A 193 20.78 11.39 21.15
C GLY A 193 20.11 10.03 20.94
N VAL A 194 18.80 9.98 20.73
CA VAL A 194 18.04 8.75 20.49
C VAL A 194 17.64 8.64 19.04
N ARG A 195 17.97 7.52 18.41
CA ARG A 195 17.49 7.21 17.04
C ARG A 195 16.01 6.86 17.08
N ARG A 196 15.23 7.59 16.31
CA ARG A 196 13.78 7.42 16.18
C ARG A 196 13.39 7.16 14.73
N THR A 197 12.19 6.62 14.55
CA THR A 197 11.64 6.36 13.22
C THR A 197 10.17 6.75 13.21
N ILE A 198 9.77 7.52 12.19
CA ILE A 198 8.36 7.73 11.83
C ILE A 198 8.09 7.02 10.51
N ARG A 199 6.88 6.53 10.36
CA ARG A 199 6.47 5.78 9.18
C ARG A 199 5.01 6.11 8.87
N PRO A 200 4.75 7.22 8.20
CA PRO A 200 3.42 7.56 7.72
C PRO A 200 2.83 6.45 6.84
N ASP A 201 1.52 6.31 6.83
CA ASP A 201 0.81 5.38 5.94
C ASP A 201 0.90 5.81 4.46
N GLY A 202 1.25 7.05 4.24
CA GLY A 202 1.60 7.60 2.95
C GLY A 202 2.03 9.06 3.07
N THR A 203 2.66 9.60 2.02
CA THR A 203 2.94 11.01 1.91
C THR A 203 2.35 11.56 0.62
N GLY A 204 1.90 12.80 0.65
CA GLY A 204 1.33 13.46 -0.50
C GLY A 204 1.81 14.89 -0.66
N LYS A 205 1.75 15.35 -1.91
CA LYS A 205 1.91 16.74 -2.28
C LYS A 205 0.72 17.15 -3.12
N VAL A 206 0.00 18.16 -2.67
CA VAL A 206 -1.11 18.74 -3.41
C VAL A 206 -0.82 20.18 -3.77
N VAL A 207 -1.33 20.61 -4.92
CA VAL A 207 -1.29 22.01 -5.35
C VAL A 207 -2.74 22.48 -5.56
N HIS A 208 -3.08 23.57 -4.88
CA HIS A 208 -4.37 24.23 -5.02
C HIS A 208 -4.17 25.73 -5.07
N ASP A 209 -4.74 26.41 -6.06
CA ASP A 209 -4.59 27.83 -6.29
C ASP A 209 -3.12 28.33 -6.28
N GLY A 210 -2.23 27.53 -6.86
CA GLY A 210 -0.81 27.82 -6.91
C GLY A 210 -0.05 27.56 -5.60
N VAL A 211 -0.72 27.18 -4.54
CA VAL A 211 -0.11 26.87 -3.25
C VAL A 211 0.19 25.36 -3.14
N GLU A 212 1.46 25.03 -2.94
CA GLU A 212 1.91 23.67 -2.69
C GLU A 212 1.81 23.34 -1.19
N ARG A 213 1.22 22.18 -0.86
CA ARG A 213 1.16 21.65 0.49
C ARG A 213 1.63 20.23 0.50
N ARG A 214 2.54 19.89 1.41
CA ARG A 214 3.01 18.53 1.68
C ARG A 214 2.33 18.01 2.92
N PHE A 215 1.98 16.72 2.93
CA PHE A 215 1.37 16.09 4.11
C PHE A 215 1.83 14.66 4.28
N TRP A 216 1.76 14.21 5.52
CA TRP A 216 1.87 12.83 5.93
C TRP A 216 0.51 12.32 6.32
N LEU A 217 0.12 11.18 5.78
CA LEU A 217 -1.16 10.54 6.09
C LEU A 217 -0.96 9.51 7.20
N GLU A 218 -1.85 9.56 8.19
CA GLU A 218 -2.12 8.50 9.14
C GLU A 218 -3.58 8.08 9.02
N TRP A 219 -3.81 6.84 8.63
CA TRP A 219 -5.14 6.26 8.48
C TRP A 219 -5.54 5.54 9.76
N ASP A 220 -6.25 6.21 10.66
CA ASP A 220 -6.70 5.62 11.91
C ASP A 220 -8.03 4.87 11.72
N ARG A 221 -8.06 3.60 12.09
CA ARG A 221 -9.26 2.77 12.06
C ARG A 221 -10.06 2.82 13.38
N GLY A 222 -9.64 3.62 14.34
CA GLY A 222 -10.25 3.68 15.66
C GLY A 222 -9.96 2.47 16.56
N THR A 223 -9.12 1.55 16.13
CA THR A 223 -8.80 0.32 16.88
C THR A 223 -7.53 0.42 17.72
N GLU A 224 -6.73 1.46 17.52
CA GLU A 224 -5.48 1.67 18.23
C GLU A 224 -5.73 2.20 19.64
N ARG A 225 -5.01 1.65 20.63
CA ARG A 225 -5.10 2.10 22.03
C ARG A 225 -4.51 3.50 22.17
N ILE A 226 -5.07 4.31 23.08
CA ILE A 226 -4.64 5.71 23.29
C ILE A 226 -3.14 5.79 23.61
N ALA A 227 -2.60 4.88 24.41
CA ALA A 227 -1.16 4.88 24.72
C ALA A 227 -0.27 4.71 23.48
N VAL A 228 -0.67 3.86 22.54
CA VAL A 228 0.06 3.65 21.28
C VAL A 228 -0.06 4.87 20.38
N LEU A 229 -1.24 5.49 20.34
CA LEU A 229 -1.48 6.73 19.62
C LEU A 229 -0.60 7.88 20.16
N LEU A 230 -0.55 8.05 21.48
CA LEU A 230 0.29 9.06 22.12
C LEU A 230 1.78 8.85 21.79
N GLU A 231 2.28 7.61 21.87
CA GLU A 231 3.66 7.29 21.51
C GLU A 231 3.95 7.58 20.02
N LYS A 232 2.99 7.32 19.15
CA LYS A 232 3.08 7.62 17.72
C LYS A 232 3.15 9.14 17.48
N LEU A 233 2.26 9.91 18.09
CA LEU A 233 2.23 11.36 17.99
C LEU A 233 3.49 12.01 18.61
N ASP A 234 4.01 11.49 19.74
CA ASP A 234 5.27 11.98 20.32
C ASP A 234 6.45 11.81 19.35
N ARG A 235 6.49 10.73 18.58
CA ARG A 235 7.52 10.56 17.55
C ARG A 235 7.44 11.64 16.46
N TYR A 236 6.24 12.01 16.01
CA TYR A 236 6.05 13.11 15.06
C TYR A 236 6.43 14.45 15.70
N ALA A 237 5.97 14.73 16.90
CA ALA A 237 6.33 15.95 17.63
C ALA A 237 7.85 16.06 17.84
N ALA A 238 8.52 14.96 18.19
CA ALA A 238 9.98 14.92 18.32
C ALA A 238 10.67 15.20 16.96
N TYR A 239 10.13 14.70 15.85
CA TYR A 239 10.64 15.02 14.53
C TYR A 239 10.52 16.50 14.21
N TYR A 240 9.35 17.10 14.40
CA TYR A 240 9.15 18.53 14.15
C TYR A 240 10.05 19.41 15.02
N ARG A 241 10.27 19.05 16.29
CA ARG A 241 11.19 19.77 17.17
C ARG A 241 12.67 19.62 16.82
N SER A 242 13.05 18.51 16.19
CA SER A 242 14.45 18.22 15.84
C SER A 242 14.88 18.72 14.45
N HIS A 243 13.94 19.19 13.62
CA HIS A 243 14.21 19.63 12.26
C HIS A 243 13.93 21.09 12.06
N THR A 244 14.87 21.77 11.38
CA THR A 244 14.66 23.15 10.89
C THR A 244 14.22 23.05 9.43
N PHE A 245 13.03 23.52 9.15
CA PHE A 245 12.47 23.57 7.80
C PHE A 245 12.79 24.93 7.19
N SER A 246 13.74 24.97 6.27
CA SER A 246 14.30 26.22 5.74
C SER A 246 13.42 26.93 4.69
N ASP A 247 12.43 26.25 4.16
CA ASP A 247 11.63 26.69 3.00
C ASP A 247 10.12 26.75 3.27
N GLY A 248 9.70 26.68 4.52
CA GLY A 248 8.27 26.63 4.89
C GLY A 248 7.54 25.35 4.46
N SER A 249 8.27 24.37 3.94
CA SER A 249 7.71 23.10 3.46
C SER A 249 7.51 22.05 4.55
N VAL A 250 7.09 22.47 5.75
CA VAL A 250 6.77 21.56 6.85
C VAL A 250 5.62 20.64 6.42
N PRO A 251 5.82 19.33 6.31
CA PRO A 251 4.71 18.44 6.01
C PRO A 251 3.66 18.51 7.10
N GLN A 252 2.40 18.66 6.73
CA GLN A 252 1.28 18.61 7.68
C GLN A 252 0.99 17.16 8.05
N LEU A 253 0.80 16.87 9.34
CA LEU A 253 0.30 15.55 9.76
C LEU A 253 -1.22 15.53 9.61
N LEU A 254 -1.70 14.72 8.68
CA LEU A 254 -3.12 14.50 8.43
C LEU A 254 -3.52 13.15 9.00
N VAL A 255 -4.38 13.17 10.02
CA VAL A 255 -4.94 11.94 10.61
C VAL A 255 -6.39 11.80 10.16
N VAL A 256 -6.70 10.73 9.44
CA VAL A 256 -8.07 10.44 8.99
C VAL A 256 -8.70 9.44 9.95
N CYS A 257 -9.77 9.85 10.60
CA CYS A 257 -10.47 9.09 11.63
C CYS A 257 -11.82 8.55 11.12
N PRO A 258 -12.29 7.39 11.62
CA PRO A 258 -13.55 6.79 11.18
C PRO A 258 -14.80 7.49 11.72
N THR A 259 -14.68 8.24 12.80
CA THR A 259 -15.80 8.93 13.47
C THR A 259 -15.36 10.25 14.10
N PRO A 260 -16.28 11.25 14.24
CA PRO A 260 -15.98 12.49 14.97
C PRO A 260 -15.49 12.27 16.40
N HIS A 261 -16.07 11.30 17.12
CA HIS A 261 -15.59 10.96 18.46
C HIS A 261 -14.13 10.52 18.48
N ARG A 262 -13.71 9.72 17.48
CA ARG A 262 -12.30 9.29 17.37
C ARG A 262 -11.40 10.47 16.99
N GLU A 263 -11.87 11.38 16.17
CA GLU A 263 -11.17 12.62 15.85
C GLU A 263 -10.91 13.46 17.11
N ASP A 264 -11.91 13.64 17.97
CA ASP A 264 -11.75 14.34 19.27
C ASP A 264 -10.70 13.66 20.16
N VAL A 265 -10.67 12.32 20.19
CA VAL A 265 -9.66 11.56 20.95
C VAL A 265 -8.26 11.81 20.41
N VAL A 266 -8.10 11.77 19.08
CA VAL A 266 -6.81 12.02 18.41
C VAL A 266 -6.38 13.47 18.63
N TRP A 267 -7.30 14.42 18.53
CA TRP A 267 -7.02 15.83 18.74
C TRP A 267 -6.47 16.10 20.15
N ARG A 268 -7.17 15.60 21.20
CA ARG A 268 -6.69 15.74 22.60
C ARG A 268 -5.35 15.07 22.83
N ALA A 269 -5.10 13.91 22.20
CA ALA A 269 -3.81 13.25 22.26
C ALA A 269 -2.71 14.08 21.59
N ALA A 270 -3.01 14.76 20.47
CA ALA A 270 -2.08 15.65 19.80
C ALA A 270 -1.77 16.88 20.66
N GLU A 271 -2.78 17.54 21.23
CA GLU A 271 -2.60 18.69 22.16
C GLU A 271 -1.69 18.34 23.34
N ALA A 272 -1.70 17.09 23.79
CA ALA A 272 -0.87 16.65 24.92
C ALA A 272 0.62 16.50 24.56
N VAL A 273 0.99 16.38 23.29
CA VAL A 273 2.38 16.07 22.87
C VAL A 273 3.02 17.17 21.99
N PHE A 274 2.23 17.99 21.28
CA PHE A 274 2.69 19.09 20.46
C PHE A 274 2.73 20.41 21.22
#